data_1917c7692d5d04d2103b816e36872384
#
_entry.id   1917c7692d5d04d2103b816e36872384
#
_cell.length_a   1.000
_cell.length_b   1.000
_cell.length_c   1.000
_cell.angle_alpha   90.00
_cell.angle_beta   90.00
_cell.angle_gamma   90.00
#
_symmetry.space_group_name_H-M   'P 1'
#
loop_
_entity.id
_entity.type
_entity.pdbx_description
1 polymer ?
#
loop_
_entity_poly.entity_id
_entity_poly.type
_entity_poly.pdbx_seq_one_letter_code
_entity_poly.pdbx_strand_id
1 'polypeptide(L)'
;MVDNTEEKWELYYWVNKKEDGINHMIGRGEFVRLMFELAGQSYIEIGATEGGPAKVFGMLDRAGKFNGYPLFAPPIIKKGDFVMCQTPSIMRYLGKKFQYYPKNE
;
A
#
# COMPACT_ATOMS: atom_id res chain seq x y z
N MET A 1 25.77 -1.68 8.17
CA MET A 1 25.76 -0.52 7.31
C MET A 1 24.35 -0.16 6.89
N VAL A 2 24.06 1.08 6.98
CA VAL A 2 22.74 1.51 6.60
C VAL A 2 22.64 1.55 5.10
N ASP A 3 21.58 1.00 4.63
CA ASP A 3 21.33 1.02 3.22
C ASP A 3 20.50 2.24 2.88
N ASN A 4 21.16 3.26 2.41
CA ASN A 4 20.49 4.51 2.11
C ASN A 4 19.61 4.42 0.88
N THR A 5 19.74 3.34 0.14
CA THR A 5 18.90 3.16 -1.02
C THR A 5 17.73 2.25 -0.75
N GLU A 6 17.53 1.95 0.51
CA GLU A 6 16.44 1.08 0.88
C GLU A 6 15.13 1.67 0.43
N GLU A 7 14.37 0.85 -0.28
CA GLU A 7 13.08 1.30 -0.75
C GLU A 7 12.12 1.40 0.39
N LYS A 8 11.16 2.29 0.24
CA LYS A 8 10.15 2.49 1.26
C LYS A 8 8.87 1.85 0.84
N TRP A 9 8.05 1.49 1.85
CA TRP A 9 6.72 1.00 1.57
C TRP A 9 5.88 2.14 1.02
N GLU A 10 5.09 1.85 0.01
CA GLU A 10 4.17 2.80 -0.59
C GLU A 10 2.78 2.18 -0.61
N LEU A 11 1.80 3.00 -0.29
CA LEU A 11 0.41 2.58 -0.35
C LEU A 11 -0.31 3.44 -1.37
N TYR A 12 -0.94 2.81 -2.33
CA TYR A 12 -1.71 3.48 -3.36
C TYR A 12 -3.18 3.25 -3.07
N TYR A 13 -3.82 4.29 -2.57
CA TYR A 13 -5.25 4.24 -2.32
C TYR A 13 -5.80 5.65 -2.40
N TRP A 14 -7.10 5.77 -2.46
CA TRP A 14 -7.76 7.05 -2.63
C TRP A 14 -7.73 7.85 -1.35
N VAL A 15 -7.55 9.15 -1.48
CA VAL A 15 -7.70 10.09 -0.38
C VAL A 15 -8.42 11.31 -0.91
N ASN A 16 -9.10 12.01 -0.01
CA ASN A 16 -9.72 13.29 -0.33
C ASN A 16 -8.91 14.40 0.30
N LYS A 17 -8.54 15.38 -0.51
CA LYS A 17 -7.87 16.56 -0.01
C LYS A 17 -8.89 17.68 0.08
N LYS A 18 -9.00 18.27 1.26
CA LYS A 18 -9.89 19.39 1.49
C LYS A 18 -9.08 20.58 1.93
N GLU A 19 -9.75 21.73 1.96
CA GLU A 19 -9.07 22.97 2.33
C GLU A 19 -8.41 22.88 3.69
N ASP A 20 -9.06 22.20 4.61
CA ASP A 20 -8.58 22.12 5.96
C ASP A 20 -7.77 20.87 6.23
N GLY A 21 -7.38 20.14 5.20
CA GLY A 21 -6.54 18.99 5.42
C GLY A 21 -6.83 17.84 4.50
N ILE A 22 -6.38 16.66 4.89
CA ILE A 22 -6.51 15.45 4.11
C ILE A 22 -7.47 14.52 4.83
N ASN A 23 -8.51 14.11 4.12
CA ASN A 23 -9.39 13.07 4.63
C ASN A 23 -9.11 11.80 3.89
N HIS A 24 -8.58 10.83 4.61
CA HIS A 24 -8.37 9.53 4.01
C HIS A 24 -9.71 8.86 3.81
N MET A 25 -9.86 8.24 2.65
CA MET A 25 -11.08 7.50 2.42
C MET A 25 -11.03 6.21 3.22
N ILE A 26 -12.05 6.01 4.01
CA ILE A 26 -12.19 4.78 4.75
C ILE A 26 -12.74 3.75 3.79
N GLY A 27 -12.11 2.65 3.71
CA GLY A 27 -12.50 1.59 2.82
C GLY A 27 -11.48 0.51 2.95
N ARG A 28 -11.29 -0.25 1.90
CA ARG A 28 -10.38 -1.38 1.99
C ARG A 28 -8.95 -0.97 2.25
N GLY A 29 -8.57 0.23 1.80
CA GLY A 29 -7.22 0.71 2.07
C GLY A 29 -6.96 1.00 3.53
N GLU A 30 -8.01 1.25 4.29
CA GLU A 30 -7.84 1.56 5.69
C GLU A 30 -7.27 0.38 6.46
N PHE A 31 -7.63 -0.84 6.07
CA PHE A 31 -7.05 -2.02 6.71
C PHE A 31 -5.54 -2.04 6.57
N VAL A 32 -5.06 -1.64 5.39
CA VAL A 32 -3.63 -1.63 5.14
C VAL A 32 -2.94 -0.55 5.96
N ARG A 33 -3.57 0.63 6.04
CA ARG A 33 -3.01 1.71 6.87
C ARG A 33 -2.89 1.27 8.32
N LEU A 34 -3.94 0.63 8.82
CA LEU A 34 -3.93 0.18 10.20
C LEU A 34 -2.85 -0.86 10.46
N MET A 35 -2.63 -1.74 9.47
CA MET A 35 -1.58 -2.74 9.63
C MET A 35 -0.21 -2.09 9.74
N PHE A 36 0.08 -1.12 8.87
CA PHE A 36 1.35 -0.41 8.94
C PHE A 36 1.49 0.32 10.27
N GLU A 37 0.41 0.96 10.71
CA GLU A 37 0.44 1.71 11.97
C GLU A 37 0.67 0.77 13.14
N LEU A 38 -0.05 -0.33 13.16
CA LEU A 38 0.10 -1.30 14.25
C LEU A 38 1.52 -1.85 14.31
N ALA A 39 2.11 -2.09 13.16
CA ALA A 39 3.46 -2.64 13.09
C ALA A 39 4.53 -1.60 13.32
N GLY A 40 4.15 -0.33 13.39
CA GLY A 40 5.15 0.74 13.51
C GLY A 40 5.98 0.89 12.25
N GLN A 41 5.46 0.46 11.13
CA GLN A 41 6.18 0.50 9.86
C GLN A 41 5.82 1.76 9.11
N SER A 42 6.82 2.58 8.83
CA SER A 42 6.56 3.79 8.07
C SER A 42 6.26 3.45 6.61
N TYR A 43 5.43 4.27 6.02
CA TYR A 43 5.05 4.09 4.63
C TYR A 43 4.66 5.45 4.06
N ILE A 44 4.60 5.53 2.76
CA ILE A 44 4.20 6.74 2.07
C ILE A 44 2.80 6.53 1.51
N GLU A 45 1.90 7.42 1.90
CA GLU A 45 0.54 7.38 1.36
C GLU A 45 0.58 8.12 0.03
N ILE A 46 0.75 7.38 -1.05
CA ILE A 46 0.93 7.99 -2.37
C ILE A 46 -0.27 8.80 -2.79
N GLY A 47 -1.48 8.31 -2.45
CA GLY A 47 -2.68 9.05 -2.83
C GLY A 47 -2.77 10.42 -2.22
N ALA A 48 -2.03 10.67 -1.14
CA ALA A 48 -2.03 11.97 -0.47
C ALA A 48 -0.93 12.89 -0.98
N THR A 49 -0.04 12.40 -1.83
CA THR A 49 1.02 13.23 -2.37
C THR A 49 0.49 14.05 -3.53
N GLU A 50 1.30 14.97 -3.99
CA GLU A 50 0.92 15.81 -5.12
C GLU A 50 0.69 14.93 -6.34
N GLY A 51 -0.47 15.11 -6.99
CA GLY A 51 -0.83 14.27 -8.11
C GLY A 51 -1.19 12.85 -7.70
N GLY A 52 -1.50 12.67 -6.40
CA GLY A 52 -1.73 11.34 -5.86
C GLY A 52 -2.79 10.52 -6.57
N PRO A 53 -3.98 11.06 -6.80
CA PRO A 53 -5.02 10.26 -7.47
C PRO A 53 -4.58 9.76 -8.84
N ALA A 54 -3.87 10.59 -9.60
CA ALA A 54 -3.37 10.15 -10.90
C ALA A 54 -2.33 9.05 -10.74
N LYS A 55 -1.51 9.15 -9.70
CA LYS A 55 -0.51 8.11 -9.45
C LYS A 55 -1.17 6.79 -9.08
N VAL A 56 -2.23 6.85 -8.27
CA VAL A 56 -2.96 5.64 -7.91
C VAL A 56 -3.57 5.02 -9.15
N PHE A 57 -4.21 5.86 -9.95
CA PHE A 57 -4.84 5.38 -11.17
C PHE A 57 -3.80 4.77 -12.12
N GLY A 58 -2.62 5.39 -12.18
CA GLY A 58 -1.57 4.92 -13.05
C GLY A 58 -1.00 3.56 -12.67
N MET A 59 -1.22 3.12 -11.44
CA MET A 59 -0.75 1.81 -11.03
C MET A 59 -1.66 0.68 -11.47
N LEU A 60 -2.87 1.00 -11.92
CA LEU A 60 -3.79 -0.06 -12.35
C LEU A 60 -3.30 -0.68 -13.64
N ASP A 61 -3.22 -1.98 -13.66
CA ASP A 61 -2.59 -2.65 -14.77
C ASP A 61 -3.06 -4.10 -14.84
N ARG A 62 -4.02 -4.35 -15.72
CA ARG A 62 -4.55 -5.69 -15.86
C ARG A 62 -3.65 -6.60 -16.67
N ALA A 63 -2.71 -6.01 -17.38
CA ALA A 63 -1.83 -6.79 -18.24
C ALA A 63 -0.63 -7.37 -17.51
N GLY A 64 -0.42 -6.98 -16.27
CA GLY A 64 0.68 -7.53 -15.50
C GLY A 64 2.05 -6.97 -15.87
N LYS A 65 2.10 -5.67 -16.18
CA LYS A 65 3.38 -5.07 -16.54
C LYS A 65 4.33 -5.00 -15.37
N PHE A 66 3.82 -4.99 -14.17
CA PHE A 66 4.67 -4.93 -12.98
C PHE A 66 5.00 -6.34 -12.57
N ASN A 67 6.07 -6.85 -13.09
CA ASN A 67 6.57 -8.19 -12.76
C ASN A 67 5.55 -9.28 -13.00
N GLY A 68 4.72 -9.11 -14.03
CA GLY A 68 3.73 -10.11 -14.37
C GLY A 68 2.56 -10.18 -13.42
N TYR A 69 2.41 -9.18 -12.57
CA TYR A 69 1.41 -9.17 -11.52
C TYR A 69 0.29 -8.20 -11.89
N PRO A 70 -0.88 -8.70 -12.22
CA PRO A 70 -1.97 -7.79 -12.59
C PRO A 70 -2.44 -7.01 -11.38
N LEU A 71 -2.66 -5.72 -11.58
CA LEU A 71 -3.10 -4.82 -10.52
C LEU A 71 -4.47 -4.28 -10.90
N PHE A 72 -5.51 -4.87 -10.33
CA PHE A 72 -6.87 -4.58 -10.77
C PHE A 72 -7.47 -3.35 -10.11
N ALA A 73 -7.20 -3.15 -8.84
CA ALA A 73 -7.84 -2.08 -8.09
C ALA A 73 -7.05 -1.78 -6.84
N PRO A 74 -7.13 -0.53 -6.34
CA PRO A 74 -6.52 -0.23 -5.05
C PRO A 74 -7.27 -0.92 -3.93
N PRO A 75 -6.64 -1.19 -2.79
CA PRO A 75 -5.30 -0.73 -2.44
C PRO A 75 -4.21 -1.56 -3.11
N ILE A 76 -3.09 -0.88 -3.36
CA ILE A 76 -1.89 -1.50 -3.88
C ILE A 76 -0.76 -1.14 -2.96
N ILE A 77 0.06 -2.11 -2.58
CA ILE A 77 1.28 -1.81 -1.84
C ILE A 77 2.47 -2.06 -2.75
N LYS A 78 3.52 -1.31 -2.51
CA LYS A 78 4.72 -1.41 -3.32
C LYS A 78 5.94 -1.18 -2.46
N LYS A 79 6.97 -1.95 -2.69
CA LYS A 79 8.28 -1.72 -2.10
C LYS A 79 9.30 -2.20 -3.11
N GLY A 80 10.05 -1.27 -3.68
CA GLY A 80 10.96 -1.63 -4.76
C GLY A 80 10.20 -2.22 -5.93
N ASP A 81 10.57 -3.40 -6.34
CA ASP A 81 9.90 -4.08 -7.44
C ASP A 81 8.72 -4.92 -7.00
N PHE A 82 8.50 -5.01 -5.71
CA PHE A 82 7.41 -5.80 -5.18
C PHE A 82 6.12 -5.01 -5.21
N VAL A 83 5.07 -5.59 -5.78
CA VAL A 83 3.76 -4.97 -5.78
C VAL A 83 2.72 -6.04 -5.45
N MET A 84 1.64 -5.62 -4.83
CA MET A 84 0.55 -6.54 -4.50
C MET A 84 -0.74 -5.75 -4.37
N CYS A 85 -1.81 -6.31 -4.85
CA CYS A 85 -3.13 -5.74 -4.64
C CYS A 85 -4.03 -6.80 -4.01
N GLN A 86 -5.30 -6.48 -3.76
CA GLN A 86 -6.28 -7.33 -3.11
C GLN A 86 -6.09 -7.32 -1.60
N THR A 87 -7.01 -6.66 -0.93
CA THR A 87 -6.90 -6.46 0.52
C THR A 87 -6.62 -7.74 1.29
N PRO A 88 -7.37 -8.84 1.06
CA PRO A 88 -7.08 -10.05 1.85
C PRO A 88 -5.66 -10.56 1.64
N SER A 89 -5.17 -10.50 0.41
CA SER A 89 -3.81 -10.97 0.14
C SER A 89 -2.78 -10.07 0.79
N ILE A 90 -3.00 -8.75 0.72
CA ILE A 90 -2.09 -7.81 1.35
C ILE A 90 -2.05 -8.03 2.86
N MET A 91 -3.22 -8.19 3.46
CA MET A 91 -3.28 -8.36 4.90
C MET A 91 -2.59 -9.64 5.35
N ARG A 92 -2.77 -10.70 4.57
CA ARG A 92 -2.10 -11.95 4.89
C ARG A 92 -0.59 -11.82 4.76
N TYR A 93 -0.15 -11.17 3.69
CA TYR A 93 1.27 -10.98 3.46
C TYR A 93 1.91 -10.14 4.56
N LEU A 94 1.30 -9.00 4.86
CA LEU A 94 1.85 -8.11 5.87
C LEU A 94 1.74 -8.72 7.25
N GLY A 95 0.66 -9.43 7.51
CA GLY A 95 0.51 -10.09 8.80
C GLY A 95 1.60 -11.08 9.07
N LYS A 96 1.98 -11.83 8.05
CA LYS A 96 3.09 -12.78 8.22
C LYS A 96 4.41 -12.05 8.33
N LYS A 97 4.61 -11.03 7.51
CA LYS A 97 5.87 -10.30 7.51
C LYS A 97 6.11 -9.63 8.85
N PHE A 98 5.07 -9.08 9.44
CA PHE A 98 5.19 -8.37 10.73
C PHE A 98 4.88 -9.27 11.91
N GLN A 99 4.69 -10.57 11.65
CA GLN A 99 4.56 -11.57 12.70
C GLN A 99 3.28 -11.44 13.53
N TYR A 100 2.20 -11.12 12.86
CA TYR A 100 0.89 -11.04 13.51
C TYR A 100 0.05 -12.29 13.26
N TYR A 101 0.57 -13.26 12.54
CA TYR A 101 -0.13 -14.50 12.33
C TYR A 101 0.12 -15.46 13.48
N PRO A 102 -0.88 -16.25 13.85
CA PRO A 102 -0.66 -17.28 14.88
C PRO A 102 0.36 -18.27 14.38
N LYS A 103 1.18 -18.76 15.31
CA LYS A 103 2.21 -19.70 14.93
C LYS A 103 1.68 -21.09 14.67
N ASN A 104 0.53 -21.41 15.26
CA ASN A 104 -0.06 -22.73 15.13
C ASN A 104 -1.18 -22.78 14.13
N GLU A 105 -1.05 -22.04 13.12
CA GLU A 105 -2.05 -21.94 12.13
C GLU A 105 -2.36 -23.19 11.37
#